data_b1b7b1fcfb112eb12b55280926be2497
#
_entry.id   b1b7b1fcfb112eb12b55280926be2497
#
_cell.length_a   1.000
_cell.length_b   1.000
_cell.length_c   1.000
_cell.angle_alpha   90.00
_cell.angle_beta   90.00
_cell.angle_gamma   90.00
#
_symmetry.space_group_name_H-M   'P 1'
#
loop_
_entity.id
_entity.type
_entity.pdbx_description
1 polymer ?
#
loop_
_entity_poly.entity_id
_entity_poly.type
_entity_poly.pdbx_seq_one_letter_code
_entity_poly.pdbx_strand_id
1 'polypeptide(L)'
;MKIPYLVGIGIAIIGLIAIVGLSQSAVDDSQNKIRVAFFPSIVHAVPIVGMENQTFADNLDGDMNIEVKIFDSGPQVIESIFSNSVDLAYVGPGPVINGYLKSDGKDLKILASAANGGASFIIQKNSGLESIENYSGKRVAAPQISNTQDVSLRHYLAQNGLTPAEKGGDVFVLNIANPDIYTLFAKGDIDGAWVPEPWATMLVEELDGVRLFDENEIWPENKFSSVLLIGRSDYIEKNPEIIKNWINANKETLQCINNNPDESKELYNQFMKGYMGKTLPEKIVPVSYTHLTLPTILLV
;
A
#
# COMPACT_ATOMS: atom_id res chain seq x y z
N MET A 1 31.86 79.30 11.30
CA MET A 1 30.58 79.17 11.99
C MET A 1 30.40 77.70 12.27
N LYS A 2 30.57 77.29 13.53
CA LYS A 2 30.61 75.90 13.99
C LYS A 2 29.20 75.50 14.49
N ILE A 3 28.64 74.43 14.00
CA ILE A 3 27.43 73.86 14.53
C ILE A 3 27.80 72.55 15.30
N PRO A 4 27.35 72.38 16.54
CA PRO A 4 27.83 71.29 17.40
C PRO A 4 27.09 70.00 17.19
N TYR A 5 27.84 68.93 17.26
CA TYR A 5 27.37 67.53 17.42
C TYR A 5 26.81 67.33 18.83
N LEU A 6 25.50 67.06 18.94
CA LEU A 6 24.91 66.54 20.18
C LEU A 6 23.43 66.10 19.93
N VAL A 7 23.21 65.02 19.17
CA VAL A 7 21.98 64.22 19.29
C VAL A 7 22.35 62.83 18.69
N GLY A 8 22.65 61.84 19.51
CA GLY A 8 23.07 60.56 19.00
C GLY A 8 23.23 59.40 20.05
N ILE A 9 22.69 59.56 21.25
CA ILE A 9 22.88 58.53 22.30
C ILE A 9 21.55 58.09 22.93
N GLY A 10 20.43 58.40 22.36
CA GLY A 10 19.12 58.06 22.94
C GLY A 10 18.33 56.90 22.28
N ILE A 11 18.81 56.28 21.18
CA ILE A 11 18.00 55.31 20.42
C ILE A 11 18.56 53.87 20.48
N ALA A 12 19.74 53.66 21.08
CA ALA A 12 20.39 52.35 21.10
C ALA A 12 19.98 51.44 22.27
N ILE A 13 19.15 51.87 23.20
CA ILE A 13 18.76 51.08 24.40
C ILE A 13 17.34 50.49 24.30
N ILE A 14 16.49 50.92 23.38
CA ILE A 14 15.14 50.42 23.21
C ILE A 14 15.09 49.24 22.22
N GLY A 15 16.14 49.01 21.42
CA GLY A 15 16.21 47.87 20.46
C GLY A 15 16.62 46.53 21.06
N LEU A 16 17.09 46.49 22.33
CA LEU A 16 17.64 45.23 22.91
C LEU A 16 16.69 44.49 23.86
N ILE A 17 15.51 45.05 24.15
CA ILE A 17 14.52 44.41 25.03
C ILE A 17 13.39 43.74 24.24
N ALA A 18 13.28 43.94 22.93
CA ALA A 18 12.26 43.34 22.09
C ALA A 18 12.65 41.98 21.44
N ILE A 19 13.86 41.47 21.67
CA ILE A 19 14.35 40.20 21.06
C ILE A 19 14.32 39.00 22.05
N VAL A 20 14.01 39.25 23.33
CA VAL A 20 13.98 38.20 24.36
C VAL A 20 12.56 37.64 24.63
N GLY A 21 11.54 38.11 23.92
CA GLY A 21 10.13 37.80 24.20
C GLY A 21 9.39 36.93 23.17
N LEU A 22 10.04 36.35 22.13
CA LEU A 22 9.41 35.51 21.11
C LEU A 22 10.23 34.26 20.79
N SER A 23 10.75 33.58 21.81
CA SER A 23 10.86 32.14 21.74
C SER A 23 9.45 31.55 22.07
N GLN A 24 8.49 31.79 21.21
CA GLN A 24 7.42 30.82 21.04
C GLN A 24 8.13 29.52 20.70
N SER A 25 8.15 28.59 21.63
CA SER A 25 8.43 27.20 21.37
C SER A 25 7.59 26.86 20.13
N ALA A 26 8.22 26.74 18.99
CA ALA A 26 7.63 25.96 17.92
C ALA A 26 7.36 24.65 18.60
N VAL A 27 6.12 24.37 18.94
CA VAL A 27 5.68 23.03 19.31
C VAL A 27 6.17 22.19 18.14
N ASP A 28 7.08 21.28 18.44
CA ASP A 28 7.62 20.38 17.42
C ASP A 28 6.44 19.53 16.98
N ASP A 29 5.76 19.97 15.91
CA ASP A 29 4.57 19.36 15.33
C ASP A 29 4.87 17.93 14.85
N SER A 30 6.13 17.52 14.92
CA SER A 30 6.60 16.19 14.61
C SER A 30 6.33 15.16 15.73
N GLN A 31 6.11 15.60 16.97
CA GLN A 31 5.95 14.68 18.12
C GLN A 31 4.54 14.08 18.22
N ASN A 32 3.51 14.72 17.64
CA ASN A 32 2.13 14.24 17.67
C ASN A 32 1.62 13.82 16.30
N LYS A 33 2.49 13.26 15.44
CA LYS A 33 2.13 12.89 14.08
C LYS A 33 2.62 11.52 13.73
N ILE A 34 1.75 10.72 13.12
CA ILE A 34 2.09 9.43 12.51
C ILE A 34 1.74 9.45 11.02
N ARG A 35 2.69 9.10 10.16
CA ARG A 35 2.53 9.08 8.70
C ARG A 35 2.35 7.65 8.23
N VAL A 36 1.18 7.35 7.67
CA VAL A 36 0.78 6.00 7.31
C VAL A 36 0.53 5.90 5.82
N ALA A 37 1.12 4.89 5.18
CA ALA A 37 0.98 4.62 3.76
C ALA A 37 0.14 3.38 3.49
N PHE A 38 -0.74 3.45 2.48
CA PHE A 38 -1.46 2.30 1.92
C PHE A 38 -1.94 2.59 0.50
N PHE A 39 -2.59 1.62 -0.16
CA PHE A 39 -3.09 1.76 -1.53
C PHE A 39 -4.62 1.80 -1.56
N PRO A 40 -5.22 2.48 -2.55
CA PRO A 40 -6.67 2.52 -2.74
C PRO A 40 -7.14 1.21 -3.42
N SER A 41 -7.04 0.10 -2.70
CA SER A 41 -7.33 -1.25 -3.18
C SER A 41 -8.03 -2.07 -2.11
N ILE A 42 -8.92 -3.00 -2.49
CA ILE A 42 -9.69 -3.80 -1.54
C ILE A 42 -8.81 -4.67 -0.63
N VAL A 43 -7.63 -5.08 -1.10
CA VAL A 43 -6.67 -5.81 -0.25
C VAL A 43 -6.12 -4.96 0.89
N HIS A 44 -6.28 -3.63 0.81
CA HIS A 44 -5.99 -2.67 1.88
C HIS A 44 -7.24 -2.28 2.69
N ALA A 45 -8.27 -3.15 2.72
CA ALA A 45 -9.50 -2.86 3.45
C ALA A 45 -9.26 -2.51 4.92
N VAL A 46 -8.28 -3.13 5.58
CA VAL A 46 -7.98 -2.87 7.00
C VAL A 46 -7.63 -1.40 7.25
N PRO A 47 -6.57 -0.82 6.66
CA PRO A 47 -6.29 0.60 6.90
C PRO A 47 -7.42 1.51 6.41
N ILE A 48 -8.09 1.18 5.30
CA ILE A 48 -9.18 2.00 4.75
C ILE A 48 -10.37 2.03 5.72
N VAL A 49 -10.91 0.87 6.10
CA VAL A 49 -12.06 0.77 6.99
C VAL A 49 -11.75 1.34 8.36
N GLY A 50 -10.56 1.03 8.91
CA GLY A 50 -10.17 1.52 10.23
C GLY A 50 -9.93 3.03 10.28
N MET A 51 -9.61 3.68 9.15
CA MET A 51 -9.58 5.14 9.05
C MET A 51 -10.99 5.73 8.94
N GLU A 52 -11.84 5.16 8.09
CA GLU A 52 -13.21 5.66 7.88
C GLU A 52 -14.08 5.54 9.13
N ASN A 53 -13.95 4.47 9.91
CA ASN A 53 -14.70 4.27 11.15
C ASN A 53 -13.96 4.78 12.41
N GLN A 54 -12.82 5.47 12.23
CA GLN A 54 -12.01 6.08 13.28
C GLN A 54 -11.35 5.11 14.28
N THR A 55 -11.37 3.79 14.03
CA THR A 55 -10.77 2.79 14.94
C THR A 55 -9.30 3.10 15.25
N PHE A 56 -8.52 3.57 14.26
CA PHE A 56 -7.12 3.93 14.50
C PHE A 56 -6.99 5.19 15.37
N ALA A 57 -7.82 6.19 15.15
CA ALA A 57 -7.81 7.42 15.95
C ALA A 57 -8.23 7.15 17.42
N ASP A 58 -9.25 6.34 17.61
CA ASP A 58 -9.79 5.99 18.94
C ASP A 58 -8.81 5.17 19.79
N ASN A 59 -7.91 4.42 19.15
CA ASN A 59 -6.88 3.63 19.84
C ASN A 59 -5.60 4.41 20.13
N LEU A 60 -5.44 5.61 19.58
CA LEU A 60 -4.28 6.46 19.84
C LEU A 60 -4.58 7.46 20.96
N ASP A 61 -3.59 7.65 21.85
CA ASP A 61 -3.72 8.58 22.95
C ASP A 61 -3.62 10.05 22.46
N GLY A 62 -4.52 10.90 22.98
CA GLY A 62 -4.45 12.35 22.82
C GLY A 62 -4.72 12.87 21.41
N ASP A 63 -4.11 14.02 21.08
CA ASP A 63 -4.29 14.73 19.80
C ASP A 63 -3.34 14.22 18.70
N MET A 64 -3.14 12.88 18.61
CA MET A 64 -2.27 12.30 17.58
C MET A 64 -2.84 12.52 16.18
N ASN A 65 -2.12 13.23 15.34
CA ASN A 65 -2.50 13.47 13.95
C ASN A 65 -2.07 12.31 13.05
N ILE A 66 -3.02 11.64 12.40
CA ILE A 66 -2.75 10.60 11.42
C ILE A 66 -2.68 11.25 10.03
N GLU A 67 -1.48 11.30 9.45
CA GLU A 67 -1.29 11.72 8.07
C GLU A 67 -1.30 10.50 7.13
N VAL A 68 -2.37 10.37 6.34
CA VAL A 68 -2.50 9.30 5.34
C VAL A 68 -1.76 9.69 4.07
N LYS A 69 -0.97 8.75 3.54
CA LYS A 69 -0.27 8.85 2.24
C LYS A 69 -0.69 7.72 1.33
N ILE A 70 -1.31 8.06 0.21
CA ILE A 70 -1.77 7.10 -0.79
C ILE A 70 -0.67 6.91 -1.83
N PHE A 71 -0.36 5.66 -2.14
CA PHE A 71 0.61 5.24 -3.15
C PHE A 71 -0.01 4.27 -4.14
N ASP A 72 0.65 4.11 -5.29
CA ASP A 72 0.23 3.20 -6.36
C ASP A 72 1.15 1.97 -6.47
N SER A 73 2.27 1.95 -5.72
CA SER A 73 3.20 0.82 -5.80
C SER A 73 4.02 0.61 -4.52
N GLY A 74 4.32 -0.68 -4.25
CA GLY A 74 5.10 -1.08 -3.09
C GLY A 74 6.53 -0.55 -3.05
N PRO A 75 7.31 -0.56 -4.15
CA PRO A 75 8.64 0.02 -4.18
C PRO A 75 8.68 1.50 -3.75
N GLN A 76 7.69 2.32 -4.16
CA GLN A 76 7.60 3.72 -3.73
C GLN A 76 7.37 3.85 -2.22
N VAL A 77 6.58 2.96 -1.62
CA VAL A 77 6.38 2.93 -0.16
C VAL A 77 7.69 2.63 0.55
N ILE A 78 8.47 1.64 0.08
CA ILE A 78 9.76 1.30 0.70
C ILE A 78 10.75 2.47 0.62
N GLU A 79 10.83 3.16 -0.53
CA GLU A 79 11.66 4.38 -0.65
C GLU A 79 11.18 5.50 0.30
N SER A 80 9.86 5.58 0.55
CA SER A 80 9.29 6.55 1.51
C SER A 80 9.61 6.20 2.98
N ILE A 81 9.72 4.91 3.33
CA ILE A 81 10.26 4.45 4.62
C ILE A 81 11.73 4.86 4.75
N PHE A 82 12.56 4.58 3.73
CA PHE A 82 13.99 4.90 3.76
C PHE A 82 14.28 6.42 3.82
N SER A 83 13.44 7.23 3.19
CA SER A 83 13.56 8.69 3.23
C SER A 83 12.93 9.31 4.49
N ASN A 84 12.49 8.52 5.46
CA ASN A 84 11.79 9.00 6.66
C ASN A 84 10.51 9.81 6.36
N SER A 85 9.87 9.58 5.21
CA SER A 85 8.63 10.25 4.82
C SER A 85 7.38 9.51 5.29
N VAL A 86 7.53 8.23 5.66
CA VAL A 86 6.48 7.33 6.16
C VAL A 86 6.98 6.63 7.40
N ASP A 87 6.13 6.43 8.39
CA ASP A 87 6.44 5.78 9.66
C ASP A 87 5.90 4.35 9.71
N LEU A 88 4.65 4.16 9.28
CA LEU A 88 3.99 2.86 9.12
C LEU A 88 3.46 2.72 7.69
N ALA A 89 3.42 1.49 7.21
CA ALA A 89 2.84 1.22 5.89
C ALA A 89 2.16 -0.15 5.82
N TYR A 90 1.13 -0.20 4.99
CA TYR A 90 0.53 -1.43 4.52
C TYR A 90 1.00 -1.68 3.10
N VAL A 91 1.69 -2.79 2.88
CA VAL A 91 2.37 -3.06 1.60
C VAL A 91 2.56 -4.56 1.39
N GLY A 92 2.65 -4.99 0.13
CA GLY A 92 2.84 -6.39 -0.22
C GLY A 92 4.21 -6.96 0.18
N PRO A 93 4.32 -8.28 0.37
CA PRO A 93 5.55 -8.94 0.84
C PRO A 93 6.74 -8.80 -0.12
N GLY A 94 6.53 -8.75 -1.44
CA GLY A 94 7.62 -8.60 -2.40
C GLY A 94 8.47 -7.34 -2.16
N PRO A 95 7.90 -6.14 -2.14
CA PRO A 95 8.60 -4.91 -1.78
C PRO A 95 9.22 -4.94 -0.38
N VAL A 96 8.52 -5.53 0.62
CA VAL A 96 9.03 -5.63 2.00
C VAL A 96 10.31 -6.46 2.07
N ILE A 97 10.34 -7.63 1.45
CA ILE A 97 11.51 -8.50 1.41
C ILE A 97 12.68 -7.79 0.72
N ASN A 98 12.42 -7.16 -0.44
CA ASN A 98 13.43 -6.41 -1.15
C ASN A 98 14.00 -5.24 -0.33
N GLY A 99 13.14 -4.50 0.37
CA GLY A 99 13.54 -3.41 1.27
C GLY A 99 14.35 -3.92 2.46
N TYR A 100 13.92 -5.02 3.07
CA TYR A 100 14.64 -5.66 4.16
C TYR A 100 16.05 -6.08 3.74
N LEU A 101 16.19 -6.72 2.58
CA LEU A 101 17.49 -7.14 2.06
C LEU A 101 18.39 -5.94 1.70
N LYS A 102 17.84 -4.89 1.10
CA LYS A 102 18.60 -3.66 0.77
C LYS A 102 19.13 -2.92 1.99
N SER A 103 18.42 -3.00 3.12
CA SER A 103 18.81 -2.33 4.36
C SER A 103 19.57 -3.22 5.34
N ASP A 104 19.98 -4.43 4.91
CA ASP A 104 20.55 -5.44 5.80
C ASP A 104 19.67 -5.70 7.05
N GLY A 105 18.35 -5.64 6.88
CA GLY A 105 17.39 -5.86 7.95
C GLY A 105 17.25 -4.73 8.99
N LYS A 106 17.79 -3.53 8.71
CA LYS A 106 17.91 -2.47 9.71
C LYS A 106 16.78 -1.46 9.70
N ASP A 107 16.25 -1.12 8.51
CA ASP A 107 15.43 0.09 8.35
C ASP A 107 13.92 -0.16 8.52
N LEU A 108 13.45 -1.39 8.39
CA LEU A 108 12.05 -1.73 8.54
C LEU A 108 11.82 -3.04 9.28
N LYS A 109 10.67 -3.17 9.94
CA LYS A 109 10.21 -4.40 10.60
C LYS A 109 8.76 -4.71 10.20
N ILE A 110 8.45 -6.00 10.09
CA ILE A 110 7.08 -6.48 9.92
C ILE A 110 6.41 -6.49 11.29
N LEU A 111 5.23 -5.89 11.40
CA LEU A 111 4.47 -5.78 12.64
C LEU A 111 3.28 -6.73 12.67
N ALA A 112 2.60 -6.87 11.51
CA ALA A 112 1.40 -7.69 11.40
C ALA A 112 1.13 -8.04 9.91
N SER A 113 0.24 -9.01 9.67
CA SER A 113 -0.41 -9.17 8.36
C SER A 113 -1.76 -8.44 8.38
N ALA A 114 -2.23 -7.93 7.26
CA ALA A 114 -3.50 -7.24 7.14
C ALA A 114 -4.47 -7.91 6.15
N ALA A 115 -3.94 -8.68 5.20
CA ALA A 115 -4.76 -9.42 4.25
C ALA A 115 -4.05 -10.69 3.75
N ASN A 116 -4.84 -11.70 3.38
CA ASN A 116 -4.40 -12.89 2.68
C ASN A 116 -5.18 -13.04 1.37
N GLY A 117 -4.54 -13.51 0.30
CA GLY A 117 -5.16 -13.64 -1.01
C GLY A 117 -5.49 -12.29 -1.65
N GLY A 118 -6.52 -12.23 -2.48
CA GLY A 118 -6.96 -11.01 -3.14
C GLY A 118 -6.08 -10.58 -4.31
N ALA A 119 -5.39 -11.51 -4.96
CA ALA A 119 -4.76 -11.34 -6.26
C ALA A 119 -4.98 -12.58 -7.11
N SER A 120 -5.03 -12.42 -8.43
CA SER A 120 -5.36 -13.50 -9.34
C SER A 120 -4.65 -13.35 -10.68
N PHE A 121 -4.47 -14.46 -11.37
CA PHE A 121 -4.05 -14.46 -12.75
C PHE A 121 -5.27 -14.54 -13.66
N ILE A 122 -5.51 -13.46 -14.40
CA ILE A 122 -6.63 -13.30 -15.34
C ILE A 122 -6.08 -13.38 -16.75
N ILE A 123 -6.74 -14.16 -17.61
CA ILE A 123 -6.33 -14.34 -18.99
C ILE A 123 -7.42 -13.91 -19.97
N GLN A 124 -7.05 -13.52 -21.18
CA GLN A 124 -7.98 -13.33 -22.28
C GLN A 124 -8.62 -14.65 -22.67
N LYS A 125 -9.90 -14.63 -22.98
CA LYS A 125 -10.74 -15.80 -23.22
C LYS A 125 -10.22 -16.77 -24.31
N ASN A 126 -9.42 -16.31 -25.25
CA ASN A 126 -8.85 -17.10 -26.34
C ASN A 126 -7.33 -16.98 -26.41
N SER A 127 -6.69 -16.66 -25.30
CA SER A 127 -5.23 -16.50 -25.24
C SER A 127 -4.46 -17.81 -25.38
N GLY A 128 -5.10 -18.93 -25.00
CA GLY A 128 -4.43 -20.24 -24.89
C GLY A 128 -3.60 -20.41 -23.64
N LEU A 129 -3.58 -19.41 -22.73
CA LEU A 129 -2.78 -19.43 -21.49
C LEU A 129 -3.32 -20.42 -20.44
N GLU A 130 -4.37 -21.16 -20.75
CA GLU A 130 -4.85 -22.31 -19.95
C GLU A 130 -3.81 -23.45 -19.97
N SER A 131 -2.97 -23.52 -20.99
CA SER A 131 -1.89 -24.50 -21.14
C SER A 131 -0.53 -23.83 -21.17
N ILE A 132 0.39 -24.34 -20.36
CA ILE A 132 1.73 -23.76 -20.18
C ILE A 132 2.57 -23.78 -21.46
N GLU A 133 2.31 -24.74 -22.37
CA GLU A 133 3.01 -24.86 -23.65
C GLU A 133 2.74 -23.68 -24.59
N ASN A 134 1.68 -22.91 -24.34
CA ASN A 134 1.25 -21.82 -25.19
C ASN A 134 1.80 -20.46 -24.74
N TYR A 135 2.66 -20.39 -23.72
CA TYR A 135 3.16 -19.12 -23.19
C TYR A 135 4.22 -18.46 -24.08
N SER A 136 4.85 -19.22 -24.99
CA SER A 136 5.83 -18.67 -25.93
C SER A 136 5.22 -17.56 -26.79
N GLY A 137 5.88 -16.41 -26.85
CA GLY A 137 5.42 -15.22 -27.56
C GLY A 137 4.29 -14.44 -26.89
N LYS A 138 3.78 -14.91 -25.74
CA LYS A 138 2.67 -14.26 -25.03
C LYS A 138 3.13 -13.05 -24.22
N ARG A 139 2.20 -12.10 -24.07
CA ARG A 139 2.37 -10.85 -23.34
C ARG A 139 1.55 -10.92 -22.07
N VAL A 140 2.20 -11.02 -20.92
CA VAL A 140 1.56 -11.06 -19.61
C VAL A 140 1.98 -9.85 -18.79
N ALA A 141 1.03 -9.24 -18.10
CA ALA A 141 1.29 -8.03 -17.33
C ALA A 141 1.22 -8.28 -15.82
N ALA A 142 2.01 -7.53 -15.06
CA ALA A 142 1.91 -7.41 -13.62
C ALA A 142 2.17 -5.96 -13.21
N PRO A 143 1.68 -5.51 -12.05
CA PRO A 143 2.05 -4.20 -11.52
C PRO A 143 3.57 -4.07 -11.41
N GLN A 144 4.04 -2.87 -11.31
CA GLN A 144 5.44 -2.45 -11.30
C GLN A 144 6.49 -3.52 -10.93
N ILE A 145 7.66 -3.44 -11.56
CA ILE A 145 8.79 -4.35 -11.31
C ILE A 145 9.11 -4.44 -9.80
N SER A 146 9.36 -5.65 -9.33
CA SER A 146 9.59 -5.96 -7.90
C SER A 146 8.37 -5.73 -6.98
N ASN A 147 7.20 -5.47 -7.52
CA ASN A 147 5.96 -5.57 -6.77
C ASN A 147 5.61 -7.04 -6.50
N THR A 148 4.70 -7.30 -5.57
CA THR A 148 4.36 -8.67 -5.16
C THR A 148 3.92 -9.53 -6.35
N GLN A 149 2.99 -9.05 -7.17
CA GLN A 149 2.46 -9.77 -8.34
C GLN A 149 3.50 -10.01 -9.43
N ASP A 150 4.47 -9.09 -9.60
CA ASP A 150 5.61 -9.31 -10.52
C ASP A 150 6.50 -10.47 -10.05
N VAL A 151 6.79 -10.52 -8.74
CA VAL A 151 7.57 -11.60 -8.14
C VAL A 151 6.85 -12.93 -8.28
N SER A 152 5.54 -12.97 -7.99
CA SER A 152 4.71 -14.18 -8.10
C SER A 152 4.62 -14.67 -9.54
N LEU A 153 4.38 -13.77 -10.51
CA LEU A 153 4.35 -14.12 -11.94
C LEU A 153 5.69 -14.71 -12.40
N ARG A 154 6.81 -14.07 -12.08
CA ARG A 154 8.15 -14.55 -12.45
C ARG A 154 8.48 -15.88 -11.80
N HIS A 155 8.08 -16.09 -10.56
CA HIS A 155 8.21 -17.36 -9.86
C HIS A 155 7.40 -18.46 -10.55
N TYR A 156 6.13 -18.17 -10.86
CA TYR A 156 5.25 -19.09 -11.59
C TYR A 156 5.84 -19.49 -12.94
N LEU A 157 6.32 -18.54 -13.74
CA LEU A 157 6.98 -18.83 -15.01
C LEU A 157 8.21 -19.74 -14.81
N ALA A 158 9.07 -19.41 -13.85
CA ALA A 158 10.28 -20.19 -13.58
C ALA A 158 9.98 -21.62 -13.11
N GLN A 159 8.98 -21.82 -12.26
CA GLN A 159 8.56 -23.16 -11.82
C GLN A 159 8.03 -24.02 -12.98
N ASN A 160 7.50 -23.40 -14.03
CA ASN A 160 7.01 -24.08 -15.23
C ASN A 160 8.05 -24.12 -16.36
N GLY A 161 9.34 -23.84 -16.07
CA GLY A 161 10.43 -23.91 -17.04
C GLY A 161 10.43 -22.77 -18.08
N LEU A 162 9.63 -21.72 -17.84
CA LEU A 162 9.52 -20.55 -18.73
C LEU A 162 10.48 -19.43 -18.29
N THR A 163 11.05 -18.74 -19.25
CA THR A 163 11.97 -17.64 -19.03
C THR A 163 11.39 -16.36 -19.64
N PRO A 164 11.33 -15.24 -18.89
CA PRO A 164 10.96 -13.96 -19.46
C PRO A 164 11.90 -13.49 -20.56
N ALA A 165 11.36 -12.75 -21.55
CA ALA A 165 12.12 -12.29 -22.73
C ALA A 165 13.34 -11.44 -22.37
N GLU A 166 13.27 -10.60 -21.35
CA GLU A 166 14.41 -9.80 -20.86
C GLU A 166 15.53 -10.63 -20.22
N LYS A 167 15.29 -11.93 -19.98
CA LYS A 167 16.27 -12.91 -19.50
C LYS A 167 16.64 -13.94 -20.57
N GLY A 168 16.31 -13.65 -21.84
CA GLY A 168 16.65 -14.51 -22.97
C GLY A 168 15.62 -15.60 -23.29
N GLY A 169 14.43 -15.57 -22.69
CA GLY A 169 13.29 -16.41 -23.05
C GLY A 169 12.38 -15.75 -24.07
N ASP A 170 11.13 -16.15 -24.09
CA ASP A 170 10.14 -15.76 -25.09
C ASP A 170 8.78 -15.33 -24.50
N VAL A 171 8.62 -15.26 -23.18
CA VAL A 171 7.45 -14.72 -22.52
C VAL A 171 7.68 -13.23 -22.23
N PHE A 172 6.83 -12.37 -22.78
CA PHE A 172 6.94 -10.92 -22.57
C PHE A 172 6.22 -10.50 -21.28
N VAL A 173 6.99 -10.15 -20.24
CA VAL A 173 6.44 -9.63 -18.97
C VAL A 173 6.42 -8.11 -19.01
N LEU A 174 5.22 -7.52 -18.90
CA LEU A 174 5.03 -6.07 -18.89
C LEU A 174 4.75 -5.59 -17.45
N ASN A 175 5.63 -4.72 -16.96
CA ASN A 175 5.49 -4.12 -15.62
C ASN A 175 4.93 -2.70 -15.74
N ILE A 176 3.62 -2.57 -15.54
CA ILE A 176 2.85 -1.33 -15.73
C ILE A 176 1.80 -1.16 -14.64
N ALA A 177 1.28 0.06 -14.47
CA ALA A 177 0.26 0.34 -13.47
C ALA A 177 -1.07 -0.39 -13.76
N ASN A 178 -1.82 -0.75 -12.72
CA ASN A 178 -3.09 -1.46 -12.87
C ASN A 178 -4.10 -0.78 -13.82
N PRO A 179 -4.29 0.54 -13.84
CA PRO A 179 -5.17 1.20 -14.82
C PRO A 179 -4.73 1.00 -16.27
N ASP A 180 -3.40 0.95 -16.49
CA ASP A 180 -2.83 0.70 -17.83
C ASP A 180 -3.00 -0.77 -18.22
N ILE A 181 -2.83 -1.70 -17.26
CA ILE A 181 -3.14 -3.14 -17.45
C ILE A 181 -4.58 -3.31 -17.91
N TYR A 182 -5.53 -2.69 -17.21
CA TYR A 182 -6.95 -2.71 -17.59
C TYR A 182 -7.15 -2.22 -19.02
N THR A 183 -6.53 -1.10 -19.37
CA THR A 183 -6.65 -0.51 -20.72
C THR A 183 -6.07 -1.41 -21.80
N LEU A 184 -4.89 -2.00 -21.59
CA LEU A 184 -4.26 -2.91 -22.55
C LEU A 184 -5.01 -4.24 -22.68
N PHE A 185 -5.57 -4.74 -21.57
CA PHE A 185 -6.41 -5.93 -21.57
C PHE A 185 -7.70 -5.68 -22.39
N ALA A 186 -8.35 -4.53 -22.20
CA ALA A 186 -9.55 -4.14 -22.97
C ALA A 186 -9.29 -4.04 -24.48
N LYS A 187 -8.07 -3.67 -24.89
CA LYS A 187 -7.65 -3.61 -26.30
C LYS A 187 -7.22 -4.96 -26.88
N GLY A 188 -7.03 -5.98 -26.05
CA GLY A 188 -6.42 -7.25 -26.47
C GLY A 188 -4.91 -7.14 -26.73
N ASP A 189 -4.25 -6.10 -26.20
CA ASP A 189 -2.82 -5.87 -26.36
C ASP A 189 -1.96 -6.73 -25.43
N ILE A 190 -2.57 -7.39 -24.44
CA ILE A 190 -1.96 -8.37 -23.53
C ILE A 190 -2.82 -9.62 -23.45
N ASP A 191 -2.17 -10.79 -23.29
CA ASP A 191 -2.84 -12.09 -23.25
C ASP A 191 -3.31 -12.47 -21.84
N GLY A 192 -2.68 -11.91 -20.80
CA GLY A 192 -3.04 -12.14 -19.41
C GLY A 192 -2.44 -11.10 -18.47
N ALA A 193 -2.94 -11.09 -17.23
CA ALA A 193 -2.49 -10.16 -16.20
C ALA A 193 -2.56 -10.79 -14.80
N TRP A 194 -1.51 -10.64 -14.01
CA TRP A 194 -1.50 -10.98 -12.59
C TRP A 194 -1.74 -9.73 -11.78
N VAL A 195 -2.93 -9.56 -11.26
CA VAL A 195 -3.37 -8.30 -10.66
C VAL A 195 -4.08 -8.50 -9.31
N PRO A 196 -4.02 -7.50 -8.40
CA PRO A 196 -4.78 -7.53 -7.16
C PRO A 196 -6.25 -7.15 -7.40
N GLU A 197 -7.11 -7.47 -6.43
CA GLU A 197 -8.46 -6.94 -6.37
C GLU A 197 -8.46 -5.42 -6.07
N PRO A 198 -9.38 -4.62 -6.63
CA PRO A 198 -10.53 -5.03 -7.42
C PRO A 198 -10.25 -5.22 -8.93
N TRP A 199 -9.00 -5.05 -9.36
CA TRP A 199 -8.62 -5.10 -10.79
C TRP A 199 -8.91 -6.46 -11.41
N ALA A 200 -8.63 -7.56 -10.67
CA ALA A 200 -8.93 -8.91 -11.15
C ALA A 200 -10.42 -9.09 -11.46
N THR A 201 -11.29 -8.68 -10.52
CA THR A 201 -12.74 -8.70 -10.72
C THR A 201 -13.18 -7.80 -11.88
N MET A 202 -12.60 -6.60 -12.03
CA MET A 202 -12.92 -5.71 -13.15
C MET A 202 -12.55 -6.32 -14.51
N LEU A 203 -11.40 -7.00 -14.61
CA LEU A 203 -11.02 -7.70 -15.86
C LEU A 203 -12.00 -8.83 -16.19
N VAL A 204 -12.54 -9.52 -15.19
CA VAL A 204 -13.53 -10.60 -15.39
C VAL A 204 -14.91 -10.03 -15.73
N GLU A 205 -15.44 -9.15 -14.88
CA GLU A 205 -16.83 -8.69 -14.96
C GLU A 205 -17.09 -7.68 -16.10
N GLU A 206 -16.10 -6.86 -16.44
CA GLU A 206 -16.27 -5.80 -17.42
C GLU A 206 -15.63 -6.12 -18.79
N LEU A 207 -14.65 -7.03 -18.84
CA LEU A 207 -13.86 -7.31 -20.04
C LEU A 207 -13.87 -8.78 -20.46
N ASP A 208 -14.77 -9.60 -19.90
CA ASP A 208 -14.90 -11.04 -20.21
C ASP A 208 -13.61 -11.85 -19.99
N GLY A 209 -12.72 -11.38 -19.13
CA GLY A 209 -11.51 -12.11 -18.72
C GLY A 209 -11.85 -13.40 -17.99
N VAL A 210 -10.97 -14.39 -18.09
CA VAL A 210 -11.10 -15.67 -17.39
C VAL A 210 -10.11 -15.70 -16.23
N ARG A 211 -10.61 -15.90 -15.01
CA ARG A 211 -9.77 -16.15 -13.83
C ARG A 211 -9.16 -17.54 -13.97
N LEU A 212 -7.86 -17.62 -14.17
CA LEU A 212 -7.16 -18.88 -14.32
C LEU A 212 -6.98 -19.56 -12.95
N PHE A 213 -6.54 -18.78 -11.96
CA PHE A 213 -6.45 -19.17 -10.54
C PHE A 213 -6.32 -17.94 -9.64
N ASP A 214 -6.62 -18.11 -8.38
CA ASP A 214 -6.29 -17.15 -7.32
C ASP A 214 -4.86 -17.40 -6.82
N GLU A 215 -4.12 -16.33 -6.52
CA GLU A 215 -2.71 -16.40 -6.14
C GLU A 215 -2.47 -17.32 -4.92
N ASN A 216 -3.37 -17.33 -3.96
CA ASN A 216 -3.25 -18.20 -2.78
C ASN A 216 -3.23 -19.70 -3.13
N GLU A 217 -3.86 -20.13 -4.24
CA GLU A 217 -3.92 -21.55 -4.65
C GLU A 217 -2.53 -22.13 -4.95
N ILE A 218 -1.57 -21.31 -5.36
CA ILE A 218 -0.18 -21.75 -5.63
C ILE A 218 0.73 -21.71 -4.39
N TRP A 219 0.20 -21.30 -3.23
CA TRP A 219 0.95 -21.22 -1.98
C TRP A 219 0.59 -22.37 -1.03
N PRO A 220 1.52 -22.80 -0.14
CA PRO A 220 1.25 -23.84 0.84
C PRO A 220 0.01 -23.52 1.67
N GLU A 221 -0.85 -24.53 1.86
CA GLU A 221 -2.11 -24.45 2.62
C GLU A 221 -3.08 -23.36 2.11
N ASN A 222 -2.92 -22.90 0.86
CA ASN A 222 -3.66 -21.77 0.27
C ASN A 222 -3.55 -20.49 1.11
N LYS A 223 -2.43 -20.30 1.79
CA LYS A 223 -2.16 -19.12 2.63
C LYS A 223 -1.08 -18.27 2.02
N PHE A 224 -1.44 -17.03 1.72
CA PHE A 224 -0.53 -16.04 1.19
C PHE A 224 -0.85 -14.67 1.77
N SER A 225 0.04 -14.14 2.63
CA SER A 225 -0.12 -12.80 3.17
C SER A 225 0.15 -11.77 2.08
N SER A 226 -0.90 -11.22 1.53
CA SER A 226 -0.82 -10.27 0.41
C SER A 226 -0.56 -8.83 0.85
N VAL A 227 -0.89 -8.49 2.10
CA VAL A 227 -0.60 -7.17 2.69
C VAL A 227 -0.04 -7.33 4.09
N LEU A 228 1.10 -6.71 4.32
CA LEU A 228 1.79 -6.64 5.61
C LEU A 228 1.71 -5.21 6.16
N LEU A 229 1.46 -5.08 7.45
CA LEU A 229 1.75 -3.87 8.20
C LEU A 229 3.23 -3.88 8.56
N ILE A 230 3.95 -2.87 8.11
CA ILE A 230 5.36 -2.64 8.43
C ILE A 230 5.56 -1.30 9.11
N GLY A 231 6.65 -1.17 9.81
CA GLY A 231 7.05 0.11 10.40
C GLY A 231 8.54 0.37 10.20
N ARG A 232 8.90 1.65 10.16
CA ARG A 232 10.27 2.12 10.16
C ARG A 232 10.92 1.81 11.50
N SER A 233 12.09 1.16 11.50
CA SER A 233 12.71 0.60 12.72
C SER A 233 12.93 1.64 13.81
N ASP A 234 13.50 2.80 13.45
CA ASP A 234 13.78 3.85 14.44
C ASP A 234 12.50 4.51 15.00
N TYR A 235 11.41 4.55 14.22
CA TYR A 235 10.10 5.02 14.70
C TYR A 235 9.50 4.04 15.70
N ILE A 236 9.59 2.73 15.42
CA ILE A 236 9.13 1.67 16.32
C ILE A 236 9.85 1.75 17.67
N GLU A 237 11.17 1.91 17.64
CA GLU A 237 12.00 1.97 18.85
C GLU A 237 11.70 3.20 19.71
N LYS A 238 11.39 4.33 19.07
CA LYS A 238 11.08 5.59 19.76
C LYS A 238 9.64 5.68 20.27
N ASN A 239 8.71 4.92 19.67
CA ASN A 239 7.27 5.05 19.92
C ASN A 239 6.58 3.69 20.21
N PRO A 240 7.07 2.88 21.17
CA PRO A 240 6.57 1.51 21.37
C PRO A 240 5.09 1.45 21.74
N GLU A 241 4.56 2.40 22.52
CA GLU A 241 3.13 2.41 22.88
C GLU A 241 2.24 2.79 21.70
N ILE A 242 2.67 3.72 20.85
CA ILE A 242 1.94 4.06 19.61
C ILE A 242 1.86 2.82 18.71
N ILE A 243 2.96 2.10 18.54
CA ILE A 243 3.01 0.88 17.74
C ILE A 243 2.09 -0.20 18.29
N LYS A 244 2.10 -0.41 19.60
CA LYS A 244 1.21 -1.38 20.28
C LYS A 244 -0.27 -1.01 20.05
N ASN A 245 -0.63 0.26 20.25
CA ASN A 245 -1.98 0.77 20.03
C ASN A 245 -2.40 0.63 18.56
N TRP A 246 -1.50 0.91 17.62
CA TRP A 246 -1.74 0.71 16.19
C TRP A 246 -1.99 -0.77 15.83
N ILE A 247 -1.21 -1.70 16.38
CA ILE A 247 -1.41 -3.14 16.18
C ILE A 247 -2.76 -3.58 16.77
N ASN A 248 -3.16 -3.06 17.93
CA ASN A 248 -4.47 -3.33 18.51
C ASN A 248 -5.60 -2.81 17.61
N ALA A 249 -5.52 -1.57 17.12
CA ALA A 249 -6.47 -0.99 16.18
C ALA A 249 -6.55 -1.81 14.88
N ASN A 250 -5.40 -2.28 14.34
CA ASN A 250 -5.37 -3.17 13.18
C ASN A 250 -6.15 -4.47 13.45
N LYS A 251 -5.97 -5.08 14.63
CA LYS A 251 -6.69 -6.28 15.04
C LYS A 251 -8.20 -6.03 15.22
N GLU A 252 -8.58 -4.94 15.86
CA GLU A 252 -9.98 -4.56 16.04
C GLU A 252 -10.67 -4.32 14.71
N THR A 253 -10.00 -3.62 13.79
CA THR A 253 -10.52 -3.41 12.43
C THR A 253 -10.70 -4.72 11.68
N LEU A 254 -9.75 -5.65 11.75
CA LEU A 254 -9.88 -6.99 11.19
C LEU A 254 -11.12 -7.73 11.73
N GLN A 255 -11.36 -7.64 13.04
CA GLN A 255 -12.55 -8.23 13.68
C GLN A 255 -13.83 -7.52 13.24
N CYS A 256 -13.82 -6.20 13.14
CA CYS A 256 -14.93 -5.41 12.65
C CYS A 256 -15.33 -5.84 11.22
N ILE A 257 -14.37 -5.91 10.31
CA ILE A 257 -14.59 -6.31 8.91
C ILE A 257 -15.17 -7.73 8.82
N ASN A 258 -14.64 -8.67 9.60
CA ASN A 258 -15.12 -10.06 9.60
C ASN A 258 -16.54 -10.18 10.16
N ASN A 259 -16.87 -9.40 11.17
CA ASN A 259 -18.17 -9.44 11.84
C ASN A 259 -19.26 -8.62 11.12
N ASN A 260 -18.85 -7.55 10.41
CA ASN A 260 -19.73 -6.59 9.74
C ASN A 260 -19.29 -6.36 8.27
N PRO A 261 -19.31 -7.40 7.42
CA PRO A 261 -18.76 -7.31 6.06
C PRO A 261 -19.50 -6.30 5.18
N ASP A 262 -20.81 -6.14 5.33
CA ASP A 262 -21.57 -5.21 4.50
C ASP A 262 -21.33 -3.74 4.87
N GLU A 263 -21.29 -3.41 6.13
CA GLU A 263 -20.88 -2.08 6.61
C GLU A 263 -19.44 -1.75 6.17
N SER A 264 -18.54 -2.72 6.25
CA SER A 264 -17.15 -2.55 5.83
C SER A 264 -17.02 -2.28 4.33
N LYS A 265 -17.85 -2.90 3.49
CA LYS A 265 -17.91 -2.61 2.05
C LYS A 265 -18.44 -1.20 1.79
N GLU A 266 -19.40 -0.73 2.58
CA GLU A 266 -19.92 0.64 2.48
C GLU A 266 -18.84 1.66 2.83
N LEU A 267 -18.12 1.48 3.95
CA LEU A 267 -17.00 2.33 4.35
C LEU A 267 -15.89 2.35 3.28
N TYR A 268 -15.53 1.18 2.75
CA TYR A 268 -14.58 1.11 1.65
C TYR A 268 -15.05 1.89 0.42
N ASN A 269 -16.32 1.76 0.02
CA ASN A 269 -16.89 2.50 -1.10
C ASN A 269 -16.93 4.01 -0.84
N GLN A 270 -17.18 4.43 0.40
CA GLN A 270 -17.13 5.84 0.79
C GLN A 270 -15.73 6.42 0.59
N PHE A 271 -14.70 5.72 1.06
CA PHE A 271 -13.30 6.08 0.82
C PHE A 271 -12.99 6.19 -0.68
N MET A 272 -13.35 5.15 -1.46
CA MET A 272 -13.08 5.12 -2.90
C MET A 272 -13.79 6.25 -3.63
N LYS A 273 -15.02 6.60 -3.24
CA LYS A 273 -15.74 7.76 -3.77
C LYS A 273 -15.01 9.06 -3.49
N GLY A 274 -14.51 9.25 -2.28
CA GLY A 274 -13.70 10.42 -1.89
C GLY A 274 -12.41 10.50 -2.70
N TYR A 275 -11.72 9.37 -2.88
CA TYR A 275 -10.44 9.29 -3.57
C TYR A 275 -10.56 9.41 -5.11
N MET A 276 -11.46 8.66 -5.72
CA MET A 276 -11.62 8.59 -7.19
C MET A 276 -12.66 9.57 -7.76
N GLY A 277 -13.45 10.24 -6.90
CA GLY A 277 -14.59 11.04 -7.31
C GLY A 277 -15.82 10.25 -7.78
N LYS A 278 -15.75 8.91 -7.75
CA LYS A 278 -16.82 7.99 -8.12
C LYS A 278 -16.75 6.70 -7.32
N THR A 279 -17.90 6.06 -7.12
CA THR A 279 -17.97 4.71 -6.55
C THR A 279 -17.54 3.66 -7.58
N LEU A 280 -16.99 2.54 -7.10
CA LEU A 280 -16.84 1.35 -7.95
C LEU A 280 -18.23 0.81 -8.34
N PRO A 281 -18.34 0.11 -9.49
CA PRO A 281 -19.60 -0.54 -9.86
C PRO A 281 -20.10 -1.47 -8.74
N GLU A 282 -21.43 -1.54 -8.56
CA GLU A 282 -22.08 -2.19 -7.42
C GLU A 282 -21.63 -3.65 -7.22
N LYS A 283 -21.32 -4.36 -8.30
CA LYS A 283 -20.90 -5.78 -8.25
C LYS A 283 -19.42 -5.97 -7.90
N ILE A 284 -18.57 -4.97 -8.13
CA ILE A 284 -17.12 -5.14 -8.04
C ILE A 284 -16.67 -5.40 -6.59
N VAL A 285 -17.07 -4.56 -5.66
CA VAL A 285 -16.61 -4.70 -4.27
C VAL A 285 -17.09 -6.00 -3.61
N PRO A 286 -18.38 -6.41 -3.72
CA PRO A 286 -18.83 -7.67 -3.16
C PRO A 286 -18.08 -8.90 -3.72
N VAL A 287 -17.86 -8.95 -5.05
CA VAL A 287 -17.14 -10.06 -5.69
C VAL A 287 -15.67 -10.05 -5.31
N SER A 288 -14.99 -8.92 -5.40
CA SER A 288 -13.58 -8.78 -5.00
C SER A 288 -13.34 -9.22 -3.55
N TYR A 289 -14.29 -8.92 -2.67
CA TYR A 289 -14.21 -9.29 -1.26
C TYR A 289 -14.21 -10.80 -1.03
N THR A 290 -14.84 -11.59 -1.91
CA THR A 290 -14.87 -13.07 -1.79
C THR A 290 -13.51 -13.72 -2.06
N HIS A 291 -12.63 -13.05 -2.81
CA HIS A 291 -11.26 -13.50 -3.10
C HIS A 291 -10.23 -13.05 -2.05
N LEU A 292 -10.69 -12.30 -1.04
CA LEU A 292 -9.87 -11.79 0.05
C LEU A 292 -10.20 -12.55 1.33
N THR A 293 -9.18 -13.06 2.02
CA THR A 293 -9.33 -13.55 3.38
C THR A 293 -8.58 -12.64 4.34
N LEU A 294 -9.25 -12.28 5.43
CA LEU A 294 -8.60 -11.48 6.46
C LEU A 294 -8.02 -12.41 7.53
N PRO A 295 -6.76 -12.23 7.91
CA PRO A 295 -6.13 -13.09 8.89
C PRO A 295 -6.83 -12.97 10.24
N THR A 296 -7.09 -14.12 10.87
CA THR A 296 -7.77 -14.17 12.17
C THR A 296 -6.82 -13.97 13.35
N ILE A 297 -5.53 -14.16 13.17
CA ILE A 297 -4.49 -13.98 14.20
C ILE A 297 -3.21 -13.49 13.55
N LEU A 298 -2.60 -12.52 14.20
CA LEU A 298 -1.39 -11.89 13.78
C LEU A 298 -0.55 -11.40 14.92
N LEU A 299 0.45 -12.13 15.23
CA LEU A 299 1.58 -11.63 15.99
C LEU A 299 2.85 -12.21 15.37
N VAL A 300 3.71 -11.35 14.91
CA VAL A 300 5.11 -11.68 14.71
C VAL A 300 5.89 -11.20 15.93
#